data_bb4bbb16dde0c9b27abe21b2ae9e0e7a
#
_entry.id   bb4bbb16dde0c9b27abe21b2ae9e0e7a
#
_cell.length_a   1.000
_cell.length_b   1.000
_cell.length_c   1.000
_cell.angle_alpha   90.00
_cell.angle_beta   90.00
_cell.angle_gamma   90.00
#
_symmetry.space_group_name_H-M   'P 1'
#
loop_
_entity.id
_entity.type
_entity.pdbx_description
1 polymer ?
#
loop_
_entity_poly.entity_id
_entity_poly.type
_entity_poly.pdbx_seq_one_letter_code
_entity_poly.pdbx_strand_id
1 'polypeptide(L)'
;MNKIEKLRTELEKYEEKYALLIKEHIQEEINKIDSDIEISIYGNDIDRIYVTYKEFKFEFTYYYSITSRKLCFRGYGKTNAHGYSYDRYTREEQKERERAYGYVRPILKSVLEDS
;
A
#
# COMPACT_ATOMS: atom_id res chain seq x y z
N MET A 1 9.49 33.21 5.43
CA MET A 1 8.43 32.19 5.15
C MET A 1 7.09 32.73 5.52
N ASN A 2 6.13 32.75 4.63
CA ASN A 2 4.81 33.22 4.93
C ASN A 2 3.98 32.17 5.68
N LYS A 3 2.83 32.57 6.16
CA LYS A 3 2.00 31.72 6.99
C LYS A 3 1.51 30.48 6.26
N ILE A 4 1.23 30.58 4.98
CA ILE A 4 0.75 29.47 4.16
C ILE A 4 1.84 28.40 4.00
N GLU A 5 3.05 28.82 3.72
CA GLU A 5 4.18 27.91 3.61
C GLU A 5 4.46 27.20 4.92
N LYS A 6 4.30 27.92 6.04
CA LYS A 6 4.50 27.35 7.35
C LYS A 6 3.45 26.28 7.63
N LEU A 7 2.19 26.56 7.29
CA LEU A 7 1.10 25.60 7.47
C LEU A 7 1.28 24.36 6.60
N ARG A 8 1.78 24.54 5.37
CA ARG A 8 2.06 23.41 4.51
C ARG A 8 3.16 22.53 5.07
N THR A 9 4.22 23.13 5.58
CA THR A 9 5.33 22.40 6.18
C THR A 9 4.87 21.59 7.39
N GLU A 10 3.99 22.16 8.20
CA GLU A 10 3.42 21.44 9.34
C GLU A 10 2.54 20.31 8.89
N LEU A 11 1.73 20.51 7.87
CA LEU A 11 0.88 19.47 7.32
C LEU A 11 1.71 18.31 6.76
N GLU A 12 2.76 18.60 6.03
CA GLU A 12 3.67 17.59 5.49
C GLU A 12 4.28 16.73 6.61
N LYS A 13 4.65 17.34 7.72
CA LYS A 13 5.17 16.59 8.86
C LYS A 13 4.13 15.67 9.47
N TYR A 14 2.90 16.11 9.55
CA TYR A 14 1.81 15.29 10.05
C TYR A 14 1.51 14.12 9.09
N GLU A 15 1.55 14.37 7.79
CA GLU A 15 1.32 13.34 6.80
C GLU A 15 2.40 12.27 6.85
N GLU A 16 3.66 12.66 6.99
CA GLU A 16 4.77 11.70 7.13
C GLU A 16 4.63 10.86 8.39
N LYS A 17 4.28 11.50 9.49
CA LYS A 17 4.08 10.81 10.76
C LYS A 17 2.91 9.85 10.68
N TYR A 18 1.82 10.29 10.05
CA TYR A 18 0.64 9.48 9.87
C TYR A 18 0.92 8.28 8.98
N ALA A 19 1.63 8.47 7.89
CA ALA A 19 2.03 7.39 7.00
C ALA A 19 2.88 6.36 7.71
N LEU A 20 3.81 6.80 8.55
CA LEU A 20 4.65 5.89 9.32
C LEU A 20 3.84 5.06 10.31
N LEU A 21 2.92 5.69 11.02
CA LEU A 21 2.07 5.00 11.99
C LEU A 21 1.17 3.95 11.31
N ILE A 22 0.58 4.30 10.20
CA ILE A 22 -0.25 3.36 9.43
C ILE A 22 0.61 2.21 8.91
N LYS A 23 1.76 2.53 8.35
CA LYS A 23 2.66 1.52 7.83
C LYS A 23 3.08 0.53 8.92
N GLU A 24 3.45 1.03 10.08
CA GLU A 24 3.87 0.18 11.20
C GLU A 24 2.72 -0.72 11.67
N HIS A 25 1.52 -0.19 11.75
CA HIS A 25 0.36 -0.97 12.16
C HIS A 25 0.05 -2.08 11.15
N ILE A 26 0.00 -1.74 9.89
CA ILE A 26 -0.28 -2.71 8.83
C ILE A 26 0.82 -3.78 8.77
N GLN A 27 2.09 -3.36 8.86
CA GLN A 27 3.20 -4.28 8.84
C GLN A 27 3.17 -5.24 10.02
N GLU A 28 2.82 -4.75 11.20
CA GLU A 28 2.71 -5.57 12.38
C GLU A 28 1.61 -6.63 12.22
N GLU A 29 0.46 -6.25 11.73
CA GLU A 29 -0.63 -7.19 11.50
C GLU A 29 -0.30 -8.21 10.39
N ILE A 30 0.35 -7.76 9.33
CA ILE A 30 0.77 -8.65 8.25
C ILE A 30 1.85 -9.63 8.72
N ASN A 31 2.76 -9.19 9.57
CA ASN A 31 3.81 -10.07 10.09
C ASN A 31 3.27 -11.26 10.87
N LYS A 32 2.07 -11.15 11.38
CA LYS A 32 1.42 -12.27 12.07
C LYS A 32 0.95 -13.34 11.08
N ILE A 33 0.83 -12.97 9.81
CA ILE A 33 0.37 -13.88 8.76
C ILE A 33 1.58 -14.35 7.93
N ASP A 34 2.37 -13.41 7.43
CA ASP A 34 3.54 -13.72 6.61
C ASP A 34 4.53 -12.55 6.70
N SER A 35 5.64 -12.77 7.39
CA SER A 35 6.64 -11.73 7.59
C SER A 35 7.48 -11.42 6.35
N ASP A 36 7.32 -12.17 5.28
CA ASP A 36 8.03 -11.90 4.04
C ASP A 36 7.35 -10.81 3.21
N ILE A 37 6.16 -10.41 3.60
CA ILE A 37 5.45 -9.32 2.94
C ILE A 37 5.88 -8.00 3.56
N GLU A 38 6.43 -7.09 2.74
CA GLU A 38 6.87 -5.79 3.22
C GLU A 38 5.95 -4.69 2.72
N ILE A 39 5.63 -3.77 3.60
CA ILE A 39 4.74 -2.65 3.29
C ILE A 39 5.51 -1.35 3.27
N SER A 40 5.20 -0.48 2.34
CA SER A 40 5.72 0.89 2.31
C SER A 40 4.59 1.87 2.05
N ILE A 41 4.57 2.95 2.79
CA ILE A 41 3.63 4.05 2.62
C ILE A 41 4.43 5.34 2.71
N TYR A 42 4.24 6.23 1.76
CA TYR A 42 4.98 7.49 1.72
C TYR A 42 4.08 8.66 2.13
N GLY A 43 4.63 9.62 2.84
CA GLY A 43 3.87 10.76 3.36
C GLY A 43 3.22 11.63 2.29
N ASN A 44 3.81 11.67 1.09
CA ASN A 44 3.23 12.45 0.01
C ASN A 44 2.19 11.68 -0.80
N ASP A 45 1.92 10.43 -0.44
CA ASP A 45 1.01 9.57 -1.19
C ASP A 45 0.39 8.57 -0.22
N ILE A 46 -0.27 9.07 0.79
CA ILE A 46 -0.76 8.25 1.91
C ILE A 46 -1.95 7.36 1.56
N ASP A 47 -2.55 7.56 0.42
CA ASP A 47 -3.67 6.73 -0.04
C ASP A 47 -3.20 5.52 -0.86
N ARG A 48 -1.90 5.34 -1.00
CA ARG A 48 -1.33 4.19 -1.70
C ARG A 48 -0.45 3.37 -0.80
N ILE A 49 -0.58 2.07 -0.93
CA ILE A 49 0.25 1.12 -0.20
C ILE A 49 1.05 0.33 -1.22
N TYR A 50 2.36 0.30 -1.02
CA TYR A 50 3.23 -0.50 -1.86
C TYR A 50 3.59 -1.77 -1.09
N VAL A 51 3.41 -2.90 -1.73
CA VAL A 51 3.66 -4.19 -1.12
C VAL A 51 4.74 -4.90 -1.90
N THR A 52 5.79 -5.33 -1.22
CA THR A 52 6.85 -6.13 -1.82
C THR A 52 6.76 -7.54 -1.27
N TYR A 53 6.67 -8.52 -2.17
CA TYR A 53 6.64 -9.91 -1.79
C TYR A 53 7.47 -10.71 -2.79
N LYS A 54 8.45 -11.43 -2.30
CA LYS A 54 9.46 -12.10 -3.14
C LYS A 54 10.16 -11.01 -3.96
N GLU A 55 10.16 -11.14 -5.26
CA GLU A 55 10.79 -10.17 -6.14
C GLU A 55 9.78 -9.21 -6.75
N PHE A 56 8.52 -9.30 -6.35
CA PHE A 56 7.45 -8.52 -6.97
C PHE A 56 7.02 -7.35 -6.09
N LYS A 57 6.67 -6.26 -6.75
CA LYS A 57 6.18 -5.07 -6.07
C LYS A 57 4.82 -4.71 -6.62
N PHE A 58 3.88 -4.50 -5.74
CA PHE A 58 2.50 -4.18 -6.12
C PHE A 58 2.07 -2.86 -5.50
N GLU A 59 1.16 -2.16 -6.17
CA GLU A 59 0.60 -0.93 -5.67
C GLU A 59 -0.88 -1.11 -5.43
N PHE A 60 -1.36 -0.73 -4.26
CA PHE A 60 -2.76 -0.81 -3.91
C PHE A 60 -3.24 0.55 -3.42
N THR A 61 -4.51 0.86 -3.64
CA THR A 61 -5.10 2.09 -3.12
C THR A 61 -6.13 1.76 -2.05
N TYR A 62 -6.25 2.66 -1.09
CA TYR A 62 -7.25 2.54 -0.05
C TYR A 62 -7.82 3.93 0.24
N TYR A 63 -8.93 3.98 0.91
CA TYR A 63 -9.53 5.24 1.30
C TYR A 63 -10.23 5.10 2.65
N TYR A 64 -10.40 6.23 3.32
CA TYR A 64 -11.13 6.23 4.58
C TYR A 64 -12.58 6.59 4.29
N SER A 65 -13.50 5.70 4.64
CA SER A 65 -14.92 5.94 4.45
C SER A 65 -15.47 6.71 5.64
N ILE A 66 -15.96 7.90 5.39
CA ILE A 66 -16.56 8.73 6.44
C ILE A 66 -17.84 8.06 6.96
N THR A 67 -18.56 7.39 6.10
CA THR A 67 -19.82 6.76 6.45
C THR A 67 -19.62 5.57 7.38
N SER A 68 -18.69 4.69 7.07
CA SER A 68 -18.43 3.52 7.89
C SER A 68 -17.35 3.76 8.95
N ARG A 69 -16.62 4.84 8.83
CA ARG A 69 -15.47 5.19 9.69
C ARG A 69 -14.40 4.12 9.67
N LYS A 70 -14.19 3.53 8.52
CA LYS A 70 -13.19 2.48 8.35
C LYS A 70 -12.31 2.77 7.15
N LEU A 71 -11.12 2.18 7.18
CA LEU A 71 -10.28 2.16 6.01
C LEU A 71 -10.84 1.12 5.05
N CYS A 72 -11.07 1.50 3.85
CA CYS A 72 -11.62 0.61 2.83
C CYS A 72 -10.61 0.38 1.73
N PHE A 73 -10.47 -0.89 1.33
CA PHE A 73 -9.59 -1.27 0.26
C PHE A 73 -10.31 -1.03 -1.08
N ARG A 74 -9.64 -0.27 -1.94
CA ARG A 74 -10.26 0.06 -3.19
C ARG A 74 -10.12 -1.00 -4.25
N GLY A 75 -9.32 -1.95 -4.03
CA GLY A 75 -9.27 -3.09 -4.92
C GLY A 75 -8.55 -2.91 -6.18
N TYR A 76 -7.96 -1.76 -6.43
CA TYR A 76 -7.47 -1.59 -7.59
C TYR A 76 -6.24 -2.04 -7.81
N GLY A 77 -5.60 -2.47 -7.41
CA GLY A 77 -4.45 -2.75 -7.55
C GLY A 77 -4.04 -3.59 -8.56
N LYS A 78 -4.16 -3.32 -9.68
CA LYS A 78 -3.67 -4.06 -10.56
C LYS A 78 -2.31 -4.04 -10.53
N THR A 79 -1.79 -4.92 -10.46
CA THR A 79 -0.50 -5.06 -10.57
C THR A 79 -0.02 -4.17 -11.46
N ASN A 80 0.20 -3.48 -11.48
CA ASN A 80 0.51 -2.74 -12.17
C ASN A 80 1.02 -2.72 -12.90
N ALA A 81 0.79 -3.02 -12.56
CA ALA A 81 0.81 -3.29 -13.60
C ALA A 81 1.06 -2.20 -14.29
N HIS A 82 0.71 -1.31 -14.16
CA HIS A 82 0.89 -0.33 -14.68
C HIS A 82 2.02 -0.03 -15.14
N GLY A 83 1.90 0.04 -15.96
CA GLY A 83 2.86 0.70 -16.46
C GLY A 83 4.14 0.04 -16.45
N TYR A 84 4.24 -0.93 -16.07
CA TYR A 84 5.40 -1.45 -16.07
C TYR A 84 5.51 -2.29 -17.16
N SER A 85 6.42 -2.31 -17.73
CA SER A 85 6.75 -3.04 -18.79
C SER A 85 6.47 -4.44 -18.62
N TYR A 86 5.37 -4.79 -19.02
CA TYR A 86 5.05 -6.09 -19.08
C TYR A 86 5.87 -6.85 -20.00
N ASP A 87 6.34 -6.25 -21.00
CA ASP A 87 7.11 -6.86 -22.02
C ASP A 87 8.37 -7.45 -21.48
N ARG A 88 8.75 -7.14 -20.25
CA ARG A 88 9.97 -7.65 -19.68
C ARG A 88 9.78 -8.97 -18.95
N TYR A 89 8.57 -9.45 -18.80
CA TYR A 89 8.34 -10.66 -18.09
C TYR A 89 8.07 -11.81 -19.06
N THR A 90 8.64 -12.95 -18.79
CA THR A 90 8.31 -14.16 -19.55
C THR A 90 6.93 -14.61 -19.13
N ARG A 91 6.38 -15.57 -19.84
CA ARG A 91 5.07 -16.10 -19.50
C ARG A 91 5.05 -16.71 -18.11
N GLU A 92 6.11 -17.40 -17.75
CA GLU A 92 6.22 -18.03 -16.44
C GLU A 92 6.35 -17.00 -15.33
N GLU A 93 7.16 -15.97 -15.55
CA GLU A 93 7.31 -14.89 -14.59
C GLU A 93 5.99 -14.16 -14.40
N GLN A 94 5.24 -13.96 -15.46
CA GLN A 94 3.94 -13.33 -15.38
C GLN A 94 2.96 -14.16 -14.54
N LYS A 95 2.97 -15.47 -14.69
CA LYS A 95 2.14 -16.36 -13.89
C LYS A 95 2.52 -16.31 -12.43
N GLU A 96 3.82 -16.29 -12.13
CA GLU A 96 4.29 -16.19 -10.76
C GLU A 96 3.88 -14.88 -10.13
N ARG A 97 3.95 -13.80 -10.89
CA ARG A 97 3.54 -12.50 -10.44
C ARG A 97 2.05 -12.48 -10.12
N GLU A 98 1.23 -13.07 -10.97
CA GLU A 98 -0.20 -13.17 -10.75
C GLU A 98 -0.53 -14.00 -9.51
N ARG A 99 0.21 -15.07 -9.27
CA ARG A 99 0.04 -15.87 -8.05
C ARG A 99 0.41 -15.07 -6.81
N ALA A 100 1.52 -14.33 -6.87
CA ALA A 100 1.95 -13.49 -5.76
C ALA A 100 0.90 -12.42 -5.47
N TYR A 101 0.36 -11.80 -6.51
CA TYR A 101 -0.70 -10.81 -6.37
C TYR A 101 -1.94 -11.42 -5.73
N GLY A 102 -2.36 -12.58 -6.21
CA GLY A 102 -3.53 -13.29 -5.68
C GLY A 102 -3.35 -13.76 -4.24
N TYR A 103 -2.11 -13.90 -3.81
CA TYR A 103 -1.79 -14.27 -2.43
C TYR A 103 -1.79 -13.02 -1.51
N VAL A 104 -1.16 -11.97 -1.97
CA VAL A 104 -0.97 -10.76 -1.16
C VAL A 104 -2.26 -9.95 -1.02
N ARG A 105 -3.02 -9.85 -2.08
CA ARG A 105 -4.21 -9.01 -2.11
C ARG A 105 -5.25 -9.33 -1.02
N PRO A 106 -5.65 -10.59 -0.84
CA PRO A 106 -6.63 -10.93 0.21
C PRO A 106 -6.09 -10.66 1.62
N ILE A 107 -4.79 -10.87 1.82
CA ILE A 107 -4.15 -10.62 3.11
C ILE A 107 -4.21 -9.13 3.44
N LEU A 108 -3.80 -8.29 2.50
CA LEU A 108 -3.83 -6.85 2.69
C LEU A 108 -5.25 -6.34 2.89
N LYS A 109 -6.18 -6.84 2.10
CA LYS A 109 -7.59 -6.47 2.20
C LYS A 109 -8.14 -6.80 3.59
N SER A 110 -7.86 -7.98 4.09
CA SER A 110 -8.31 -8.42 5.39
C SER A 110 -7.74 -7.53 6.51
N VAL A 111 -6.45 -7.24 6.45
CA VAL A 111 -5.81 -6.38 7.45
C VAL A 111 -6.42 -4.98 7.44
N LEU A 112 -6.65 -4.41 6.28
CA LEU A 112 -7.21 -3.07 6.18
C LEU A 112 -8.67 -3.01 6.63
N GLU A 113 -9.46 -3.98 6.28
CA GLU A 113 -10.88 -4.01 6.63
C GLU A 113 -11.12 -4.34 8.10
N ASP A 114 -10.22 -5.09 8.71
CA ASP A 114 -10.35 -5.49 10.11
C ASP A 114 -9.69 -4.49 11.07
N SER A 115 -9.09 -3.47 10.56
CA SER A 115 -8.39 -2.47 11.37
C SER A 115 -9.32 -1.43 11.96
#